data_978cf65d0d5e7966bfafdb1d953cb280
#
_entry.id   978cf65d0d5e7966bfafdb1d953cb280
#
_cell.length_a   1.000
_cell.length_b   1.000
_cell.length_c   1.000
_cell.angle_alpha   90.00
_cell.angle_beta   90.00
_cell.angle_gamma   90.00
#
_symmetry.space_group_name_H-M   'P 1'
#
loop_
_entity.id
_entity.type
_entity.pdbx_description
1 polymer ?
#
loop_
_entity_poly.entity_id
_entity_poly.type
_entity_poly.pdbx_seq_one_letter_code
_entity_poly.pdbx_strand_id
1 'polypeptide(L)'
;MNRKATTKDELFLLKLYEMATKLGSSEEEVDRFVVGRAIGQNDKGINAIVRHLAQANFVKKGSGDALYLTPHGLKLVEQIAKER
;
A
#
# COMPACT_ATOMS: atom_id res chain seq x y z
N MET A 1 -10.54 -9.70 20.09
CA MET A 1 -9.96 -10.46 18.98
C MET A 1 -9.06 -9.57 18.15
N ASN A 2 -7.88 -10.05 17.84
CA ASN A 2 -6.95 -9.27 17.05
C ASN A 2 -7.29 -9.32 15.58
N ARG A 3 -7.30 -8.16 14.96
CA ARG A 3 -7.43 -8.08 13.52
C ARG A 3 -6.06 -8.17 12.89
N LYS A 4 -5.97 -8.93 11.83
CA LYS A 4 -4.76 -9.00 11.02
C LYS A 4 -5.07 -8.46 9.64
N ALA A 5 -4.05 -8.01 8.94
CA ALA A 5 -4.19 -7.63 7.55
C ALA A 5 -4.50 -8.90 6.76
N THR A 6 -5.74 -9.07 6.35
CA THR A 6 -6.19 -10.29 5.68
C THR A 6 -6.55 -10.08 4.22
N THR A 7 -6.82 -8.85 3.82
CA THR A 7 -7.15 -8.58 2.42
C THR A 7 -5.90 -8.24 1.65
N LYS A 8 -5.93 -8.49 0.35
CA LYS A 8 -4.82 -8.13 -0.53
C LYS A 8 -4.55 -6.63 -0.49
N ASP A 9 -5.62 -5.83 -0.43
CA ASP A 9 -5.51 -4.38 -0.40
C ASP A 9 -4.78 -3.92 0.86
N GLU A 10 -5.13 -4.50 2.01
CA GLU A 10 -4.48 -4.16 3.28
C GLU A 10 -3.01 -4.57 3.28
N LEU A 11 -2.73 -5.76 2.78
CA LEU A 11 -1.34 -6.23 2.69
C LEU A 11 -0.51 -5.33 1.80
N PHE A 12 -1.09 -4.89 0.69
CA PHE A 12 -0.41 -3.98 -0.22
C PHE A 12 -0.07 -2.66 0.48
N LEU A 13 -1.04 -2.10 1.19
CA LEU A 13 -0.82 -0.83 1.91
C LEU A 13 0.28 -0.96 2.95
N LEU A 14 0.27 -2.05 3.71
CA LEU A 14 1.29 -2.27 4.73
C LEU A 14 2.67 -2.40 4.12
N LYS A 15 2.77 -3.12 3.00
CA LYS A 15 4.06 -3.29 2.34
C LYS A 15 4.54 -1.98 1.72
N LEU A 16 3.63 -1.22 1.13
CA LEU A 16 3.97 0.10 0.60
C LEU A 16 4.51 1.00 1.70
N TYR A 17 3.84 1.02 2.84
CA TYR A 17 4.29 1.81 3.99
C TYR A 17 5.70 1.39 4.43
N GLU A 18 5.92 0.09 4.53
CA GLU A 18 7.21 -0.44 4.96
C GLU A 18 8.33 -0.01 4.01
N MET A 19 8.10 -0.16 2.71
CA MET A 19 9.11 0.18 1.70
C MET A 19 9.35 1.68 1.64
N ALA A 20 8.29 2.48 1.68
CA ALA A 20 8.41 3.93 1.63
C ALA A 20 9.19 4.44 2.83
N THR A 21 8.89 3.92 4.02
CA THR A 21 9.55 4.34 5.24
C THR A 21 11.06 4.06 5.17
N LYS A 22 11.43 2.94 4.57
CA LYS A 22 12.86 2.61 4.39
C LYS A 22 13.56 3.59 3.46
N LEU A 23 12.81 4.22 2.55
CA LEU A 23 13.38 5.21 1.62
C LEU A 23 13.49 6.59 2.24
N GLY A 24 12.90 6.81 3.41
CA GLY A 24 13.02 8.09 4.10
C GLY A 24 11.76 8.56 4.78
N SER A 25 10.59 8.30 4.22
CA SER A 25 9.34 8.70 4.86
C SER A 25 8.18 7.87 4.31
N SER A 26 7.08 7.87 5.04
CA SER A 26 5.89 7.12 4.63
C SER A 26 5.26 7.64 3.34
N GLU A 27 5.69 8.81 2.87
CA GLU A 27 5.13 9.44 1.67
C GLU A 27 6.02 9.24 0.43
N GLU A 28 7.09 8.47 0.56
CA GLU A 28 7.95 8.21 -0.59
C GLU A 28 7.23 7.38 -1.64
N GLU A 29 7.57 7.66 -2.90
CA GLU A 29 7.01 6.92 -4.01
C GLU A 29 7.69 5.56 -4.14
N VAL A 30 6.90 4.52 -4.36
CA VAL A 30 7.42 3.17 -4.58
C VAL A 30 6.70 2.57 -5.79
N ASP A 31 7.45 1.87 -6.63
CA ASP A 31 6.90 1.20 -7.80
C ASP A 31 5.88 0.14 -7.36
N ARG A 32 4.68 0.17 -7.96
CA ARG A 32 3.59 -0.73 -7.59
C ARG A 32 3.95 -2.19 -7.77
N PHE A 33 4.73 -2.50 -8.79
CA PHE A 33 5.07 -3.90 -9.06
C PHE A 33 6.07 -4.43 -8.05
N VAL A 34 6.95 -3.57 -7.55
CA VAL A 34 7.86 -3.96 -6.49
C VAL A 34 7.07 -4.30 -5.23
N VAL A 35 6.12 -3.44 -4.87
CA VAL A 35 5.27 -3.66 -3.70
C VAL A 35 4.43 -4.92 -3.87
N GLY A 36 3.76 -5.02 -5.00
CA GLY A 36 2.82 -6.12 -5.24
C GLY A 36 3.49 -7.47 -5.31
N ARG A 37 4.64 -7.55 -5.95
CA ARG A 37 5.38 -8.82 -6.03
C ARG A 37 5.88 -9.27 -4.68
N ALA A 38 6.20 -8.32 -3.81
CA ALA A 38 6.63 -8.64 -2.45
C ALA A 38 5.54 -9.34 -1.65
N ILE A 39 4.28 -9.17 -2.04
CA ILE A 39 3.16 -9.85 -1.37
C ILE A 39 2.58 -10.98 -2.25
N GLY A 40 3.30 -11.37 -3.29
CA GLY A 40 2.94 -12.53 -4.09
C GLY A 40 1.89 -12.29 -5.16
N GLN A 41 1.67 -11.04 -5.57
CA GLN A 41 0.67 -10.72 -6.57
C GLN A 41 1.30 -10.64 -7.97
N ASN A 42 0.52 -11.01 -8.99
CA ASN A 42 0.94 -10.82 -10.38
C ASN A 42 0.51 -9.42 -10.84
N ASP A 43 0.96 -9.04 -12.04
CA ASP A 43 0.75 -7.68 -12.54
C ASP A 43 -0.72 -7.31 -12.63
N LYS A 44 -1.56 -8.24 -13.06
CA LYS A 44 -3.00 -7.98 -13.17
C LYS A 44 -3.62 -7.73 -11.81
N GLY A 45 -3.25 -8.54 -10.83
CA GLY A 45 -3.72 -8.39 -9.46
C GLY A 45 -3.24 -7.08 -8.86
N ILE A 46 -1.98 -6.72 -9.13
CA ILE A 46 -1.41 -5.47 -8.62
C ILE A 46 -2.20 -4.28 -9.16
N ASN A 47 -2.49 -4.25 -10.45
CA ASN A 47 -3.22 -3.13 -11.04
C ASN A 47 -4.64 -3.04 -10.49
N ALA A 48 -5.29 -4.18 -10.21
CA ALA A 48 -6.61 -4.18 -9.60
C ALA A 48 -6.57 -3.62 -8.19
N ILE A 49 -5.59 -4.04 -7.39
CA ILE A 49 -5.42 -3.53 -6.03
C ILE A 49 -5.20 -2.02 -6.05
N VAL A 50 -4.29 -1.55 -6.92
CA VAL A 50 -3.99 -0.13 -7.00
C VAL A 50 -5.22 0.68 -7.37
N ARG A 51 -6.04 0.16 -8.30
CA ARG A 51 -7.28 0.84 -8.69
C ARG A 51 -8.22 0.99 -7.50
N HIS A 52 -8.39 -0.08 -6.73
CA HIS A 52 -9.25 -0.04 -5.54
C HIS A 52 -8.74 0.97 -4.53
N LEU A 53 -7.44 0.94 -4.27
CA LEU A 53 -6.85 1.83 -3.25
C LEU A 53 -6.90 3.29 -3.69
N ALA A 54 -6.70 3.54 -4.98
CA ALA A 54 -6.77 4.90 -5.49
C ALA A 54 -8.20 5.44 -5.44
N GLN A 55 -9.19 4.61 -5.77
CA GLN A 55 -10.59 5.01 -5.69
C GLN A 55 -11.01 5.34 -4.27
N ALA A 56 -10.44 4.63 -3.30
CA ALA A 56 -10.71 4.87 -1.89
C ALA A 56 -9.85 6.00 -1.32
N ASN A 57 -9.00 6.59 -2.15
CA ASN A 57 -8.13 7.70 -1.76
C ASN A 57 -7.08 7.30 -0.72
N PHE A 58 -6.69 6.05 -0.70
CA PHE A 58 -5.62 5.60 0.19
C PHE A 58 -4.24 5.79 -0.42
N VAL A 59 -4.16 5.83 -1.75
CA VAL A 59 -2.91 6.05 -2.47
C VAL A 59 -3.15 7.03 -3.62
N LYS A 60 -2.06 7.64 -4.08
CA LYS A 60 -2.07 8.48 -5.28
C LYS A 60 -0.93 8.06 -6.20
N LYS A 61 -1.13 8.28 -7.47
CA LYS A 61 -0.11 7.98 -8.48
C LYS A 61 1.02 8.99 -8.42
N GLY A 62 2.24 8.47 -8.50
CA GLY A 62 3.42 9.29 -8.66
C GLY A 62 3.94 9.19 -10.08
N SER A 63 5.26 9.12 -10.23
CA SER A 63 5.90 9.03 -11.54
C SER A 63 5.79 7.61 -12.08
N GLY A 64 5.44 7.46 -13.36
CA GLY A 64 5.38 6.16 -13.99
C GLY A 64 4.45 5.21 -13.24
N ASP A 65 4.98 4.07 -12.81
CA ASP A 65 4.21 3.07 -12.08
C ASP A 65 4.28 3.26 -10.58
N ALA A 66 4.96 4.29 -10.10
CA ALA A 66 5.09 4.55 -8.68
C ALA A 66 3.81 5.10 -8.10
N LEU A 67 3.64 4.92 -6.80
CA LEU A 67 2.53 5.49 -6.06
C LEU A 67 2.97 5.76 -4.64
N TYR A 68 2.16 6.50 -3.90
CA TYR A 68 2.49 6.86 -2.53
C TYR A 68 1.22 6.93 -1.68
N LEU A 69 1.41 6.78 -0.37
CA LEU A 69 0.30 6.85 0.58
C LEU A 69 -0.21 8.29 0.72
N THR A 70 -1.53 8.43 0.77
CA THR A 70 -2.16 9.68 1.18
C THR A 70 -2.20 9.73 2.70
N PRO A 71 -2.48 10.90 3.30
CA PRO A 71 -2.72 10.94 4.75
C PRO A 71 -3.83 10.00 5.19
N HIS A 72 -4.85 9.84 4.35
CA HIS A 72 -5.95 8.91 4.61
C HIS A 72 -5.46 7.46 4.61
N GLY A 73 -4.59 7.11 3.66
CA GLY A 73 -4.00 5.78 3.61
C GLY A 73 -3.08 5.50 4.79
N LEU A 74 -2.31 6.52 5.19
CA LEU A 74 -1.44 6.37 6.35
C LEU A 74 -2.24 6.09 7.62
N LYS A 75 -3.38 6.76 7.79
CA LYS A 75 -4.25 6.51 8.94
C LYS A 75 -4.74 5.07 8.96
N LEU A 76 -5.10 4.54 7.81
CA LEU A 76 -5.55 3.15 7.74
C LEU A 76 -4.41 2.20 8.11
N VAL A 77 -3.21 2.45 7.59
CA VAL A 77 -2.04 1.63 7.92
C VAL A 77 -1.79 1.62 9.42
N GLU A 78 -1.84 2.81 10.05
CA GLU A 78 -1.62 2.92 11.49
C GLU A 78 -2.69 2.17 12.27
N GLN A 79 -3.93 2.23 11.81
CA GLN A 79 -5.03 1.53 12.45
C GLN A 79 -4.84 0.01 12.35
N ILE A 80 -4.48 -0.49 11.18
CA ILE A 80 -4.24 -1.92 10.98
C ILE A 80 -3.09 -2.39 11.86
N ALA A 81 -2.00 -1.63 11.89
CA ALA A 81 -0.83 -2.00 12.69
C ALA A 81 -1.18 -2.05 14.19
N LYS A 82 -2.06 -1.17 14.62
CA LYS A 82 -2.47 -1.10 16.01
C LYS A 82 -3.32 -2.31 16.42
N GLU A 83 -4.05 -2.88 15.45
CA GLU A 83 -4.94 -4.01 15.68
C GLU A 83 -4.27 -5.37 15.58
N ARG A 84 -3.00 -5.40 15.17
CA ARG A 84 -2.26 -6.66 14.95
C ARG A 84 -1.63 -7.21 16.21
#